data_406f2bfb3c441b8d1e8f49e38110495e
#
_entry.id   406f2bfb3c441b8d1e8f49e38110495e
#
_cell.length_a   1.000
_cell.length_b   1.000
_cell.length_c   1.000
_cell.angle_alpha   90.00
_cell.angle_beta   90.00
_cell.angle_gamma   90.00
#
_symmetry.space_group_name_H-M   'P 1'
#
loop_
_entity.id
_entity.type
_entity.pdbx_description
1 polymer ?
#
loop_
_entity_poly.entity_id
_entity_poly.type
_entity_poly.pdbx_seq_one_letter_code
_entity_poly.pdbx_strand_id
1 'polypeptide(L)'
;LVNPEREIQPFVVNLTGINSSMLKNAPKFYEVAKRIVEITEDCIIVAHNSSFDYRILKTEFKRLGFPFKRKSLCTVELAQQLIPDMESYSLGKLTRALGIPMADRHRASGDAMATVKLFKMLLNKDLDKVIVKDAIKIEQKSKIAPNLNAMIEALPSDTGVYYIHNSDGDIIYIGKSKNIRKRIIQHFTGTNSKSKKIQKLVSTVTYEKTGNELAALLKESLEIKKNKPIFNRALRRHIFSHALYSFTDKNGYVNLHIDTSDREEIPITTFSTRASGKHFMFKVVDEYNLCQKLTGLESTKTSCFKYGVKECQGACINEESVNDYNKRVNSLIQKYSYDKKDMLIIDKGRTIEEKCAFLIENGIFKGMGFFDLNHQINNRAILKSLITPMENNRDTQHIIQSYMRRNKRLKTIDLK
;
A
#
# COMPACT_ATOMS: atom_id res chain seq x y z
N LEU A 1 -3.67 8.25 -30.59
CA LEU A 1 -3.75 6.90 -30.01
C LEU A 1 -2.54 6.08 -30.44
N VAL A 2 -2.07 5.19 -29.59
CA VAL A 2 -0.98 4.24 -29.86
C VAL A 2 -1.45 2.85 -29.45
N ASN A 3 -1.24 1.85 -30.28
CA ASN A 3 -1.61 0.47 -29.98
C ASN A 3 -0.63 -0.12 -28.96
N PRO A 4 -1.09 -0.54 -27.76
CA PRO A 4 -0.21 -1.08 -26.71
C PRO A 4 0.18 -2.57 -26.94
N GLU A 5 -0.32 -3.19 -28.02
CA GLU A 5 -0.10 -4.61 -28.37
C GLU A 5 -0.51 -5.61 -27.26
N ARG A 6 -1.46 -5.20 -26.43
CA ARG A 6 -2.04 -5.99 -25.34
C ARG A 6 -3.46 -5.53 -25.05
N GLU A 7 -4.23 -6.35 -24.40
CA GLU A 7 -5.56 -6.00 -23.95
C GLU A 7 -5.56 -4.83 -22.94
N ILE A 8 -6.54 -3.96 -23.08
CA ILE A 8 -6.73 -2.83 -22.15
C ILE A 8 -7.57 -3.33 -20.99
N GLN A 9 -7.12 -3.04 -19.78
CA GLN A 9 -7.89 -3.38 -18.59
C GLN A 9 -9.21 -2.61 -18.56
N PRO A 10 -10.34 -3.25 -18.15
CA PRO A 10 -11.67 -2.62 -18.10
C PRO A 10 -11.70 -1.28 -17.35
N PHE A 11 -10.92 -1.18 -16.28
CA PHE A 11 -10.75 0.07 -15.53
C PHE A 11 -10.22 1.23 -16.41
N VAL A 12 -9.24 0.95 -17.28
CA VAL A 12 -8.66 1.96 -18.18
C VAL A 12 -9.67 2.38 -19.24
N VAL A 13 -10.44 1.41 -19.78
CA VAL A 13 -11.54 1.69 -20.72
C VAL A 13 -12.58 2.61 -20.08
N ASN A 14 -13.02 2.31 -18.87
CA ASN A 14 -13.98 3.12 -18.13
C ASN A 14 -13.46 4.54 -17.83
N LEU A 15 -12.16 4.66 -17.51
CA LEU A 15 -11.55 5.94 -17.17
C LEU A 15 -11.35 6.84 -18.39
N THR A 16 -10.86 6.28 -19.50
CA THR A 16 -10.42 7.03 -20.69
C THR A 16 -11.41 7.02 -21.83
N GLY A 17 -12.36 6.09 -21.82
CA GLY A 17 -13.25 5.80 -22.95
C GLY A 17 -12.53 5.20 -24.17
N ILE A 18 -11.25 4.79 -24.03
CA ILE A 18 -10.48 4.18 -25.12
C ILE A 18 -10.67 2.66 -25.04
N ASN A 19 -11.24 2.08 -26.07
CA ASN A 19 -11.47 0.64 -26.17
C ASN A 19 -10.57 -0.02 -27.23
N SER A 20 -10.53 -1.35 -27.22
CA SER A 20 -9.67 -2.13 -28.13
C SER A 20 -9.99 -1.91 -29.61
N SER A 21 -11.24 -1.63 -29.96
CA SER A 21 -11.63 -1.36 -31.38
C SER A 21 -10.99 -0.07 -31.89
N MET A 22 -10.89 0.97 -31.06
CA MET A 22 -10.24 2.25 -31.39
C MET A 22 -8.73 2.12 -31.59
N LEU A 23 -8.13 1.09 -31.04
CA LEU A 23 -6.68 0.87 -31.08
C LEU A 23 -6.26 -0.11 -32.16
N LYS A 24 -7.20 -0.83 -32.78
CA LYS A 24 -6.90 -1.87 -33.78
C LYS A 24 -6.05 -1.33 -34.94
N ASN A 25 -6.36 -0.13 -35.41
CA ASN A 25 -5.68 0.54 -36.52
C ASN A 25 -4.73 1.67 -36.06
N ALA A 26 -4.51 1.82 -34.74
CA ALA A 26 -3.59 2.81 -34.23
C ALA A 26 -2.14 2.35 -34.44
N PRO A 27 -1.20 3.27 -34.72
CA PRO A 27 0.21 2.92 -34.87
C PRO A 27 0.75 2.31 -33.58
N LYS A 28 1.67 1.38 -33.72
CA LYS A 28 2.44 0.83 -32.62
C LYS A 28 3.50 1.82 -32.14
N PHE A 29 4.04 1.62 -30.94
CA PHE A 29 4.98 2.58 -30.37
C PHE A 29 6.24 2.77 -31.23
N TYR A 30 6.79 1.70 -31.80
CA TYR A 30 7.98 1.78 -32.64
C TYR A 30 7.78 2.62 -33.92
N GLU A 31 6.54 2.69 -34.43
CA GLU A 31 6.21 3.49 -35.62
C GLU A 31 6.22 4.99 -35.34
N VAL A 32 5.89 5.38 -34.10
CA VAL A 32 5.88 6.79 -33.66
C VAL A 32 7.14 7.21 -32.90
N ALA A 33 7.98 6.27 -32.51
CA ALA A 33 9.14 6.50 -31.67
C ALA A 33 10.11 7.53 -32.26
N LYS A 34 10.44 7.44 -33.56
CA LYS A 34 11.29 8.41 -34.25
C LYS A 34 10.74 9.82 -34.14
N ARG A 35 9.46 10.01 -34.36
CA ARG A 35 8.80 11.30 -34.27
C ARG A 35 8.85 11.88 -32.86
N ILE A 36 8.71 11.03 -31.82
CA ILE A 36 8.81 11.46 -30.42
C ILE A 36 10.23 11.93 -30.11
N VAL A 37 11.26 11.24 -30.60
CA VAL A 37 12.67 11.65 -30.44
C VAL A 37 12.89 13.01 -31.08
N GLU A 38 12.45 13.22 -32.32
CA GLU A 38 12.60 14.46 -33.07
C GLU A 38 11.94 15.67 -32.37
N ILE A 39 10.68 15.53 -31.97
CA ILE A 39 9.94 16.66 -31.35
C ILE A 39 10.39 16.95 -29.91
N THR A 40 11.12 16.05 -29.29
CA THR A 40 11.64 16.24 -27.91
C THR A 40 13.14 16.52 -27.87
N GLU A 41 13.79 16.61 -29.02
CA GLU A 41 15.23 16.91 -29.09
C GLU A 41 15.47 18.33 -28.56
N ASP A 42 16.46 18.47 -27.70
CA ASP A 42 16.81 19.71 -26.97
C ASP A 42 15.67 20.44 -26.25
N CYS A 43 14.56 19.73 -26.05
CA CYS A 43 13.39 20.24 -25.35
C CYS A 43 13.34 19.77 -23.89
N ILE A 44 12.55 20.51 -23.08
CA ILE A 44 12.16 20.12 -21.74
C ILE A 44 10.74 19.54 -21.80
N ILE A 45 10.56 18.30 -21.37
CA ILE A 45 9.25 17.69 -21.29
C ILE A 45 8.52 18.25 -20.06
N VAL A 46 7.42 18.95 -20.28
CA VAL A 46 6.56 19.47 -19.20
C VAL A 46 5.33 18.58 -19.08
N ALA A 47 5.08 18.08 -17.88
CA ALA A 47 3.89 17.27 -17.61
C ALA A 47 3.36 17.49 -16.18
N HIS A 48 2.10 17.17 -15.96
CA HIS A 48 1.48 17.22 -14.64
C HIS A 48 1.65 15.86 -13.96
N ASN A 49 2.61 15.74 -13.02
CA ASN A 49 3.20 14.52 -12.51
C ASN A 49 4.18 13.87 -13.53
N SER A 50 5.14 14.66 -13.99
CA SER A 50 6.08 14.29 -15.07
C SER A 50 6.79 12.95 -14.88
N SER A 51 6.99 12.51 -13.64
CA SER A 51 7.61 11.21 -13.35
C SER A 51 6.81 10.01 -13.90
N PHE A 52 5.50 10.15 -14.04
CA PHE A 52 4.64 9.11 -14.63
C PHE A 52 4.84 9.01 -16.13
N ASP A 53 4.64 10.13 -16.85
CA ASP A 53 4.73 10.17 -18.32
C ASP A 53 6.14 9.85 -18.80
N TYR A 54 7.14 10.42 -18.16
CA TYR A 54 8.54 10.18 -18.49
C TYR A 54 8.94 8.71 -18.28
N ARG A 55 8.45 8.07 -17.21
CA ARG A 55 8.69 6.64 -16.97
C ARG A 55 8.10 5.75 -18.07
N ILE A 56 6.90 6.08 -18.56
CA ILE A 56 6.26 5.33 -19.64
C ILE A 56 7.08 5.46 -20.93
N LEU A 57 7.43 6.68 -21.33
CA LEU A 57 8.29 6.90 -22.51
C LEU A 57 9.60 6.16 -22.39
N LYS A 58 10.29 6.28 -21.26
CA LYS A 58 11.55 5.59 -21.02
C LYS A 58 11.42 4.07 -21.10
N THR A 59 10.30 3.51 -20.60
CA THR A 59 10.05 2.06 -20.64
C THR A 59 9.86 1.58 -22.10
N GLU A 60 9.05 2.30 -22.89
CA GLU A 60 8.79 1.94 -24.27
C GLU A 60 10.05 2.09 -25.15
N PHE A 61 10.81 3.17 -24.99
CA PHE A 61 12.09 3.33 -25.68
C PHE A 61 13.14 2.27 -25.28
N LYS A 62 13.15 1.87 -24.01
CA LYS A 62 14.02 0.77 -23.54
C LYS A 62 13.69 -0.56 -24.22
N ARG A 63 12.41 -0.84 -24.49
CA ARG A 63 11.98 -2.03 -25.25
C ARG A 63 12.52 -2.03 -26.68
N LEU A 64 12.71 -0.84 -27.25
CA LEU A 64 13.33 -0.66 -28.57
C LEU A 64 14.86 -0.61 -28.53
N GLY A 65 15.49 -0.81 -27.37
CA GLY A 65 16.94 -0.70 -27.21
C GLY A 65 17.47 0.74 -27.21
N PHE A 66 16.60 1.75 -27.19
CA PHE A 66 17.00 3.16 -27.27
C PHE A 66 17.02 3.84 -25.88
N PRO A 67 18.14 4.48 -25.48
CA PRO A 67 18.27 5.20 -24.22
C PRO A 67 17.61 6.59 -24.31
N PHE A 68 16.30 6.67 -24.05
CA PHE A 68 15.58 7.93 -24.04
C PHE A 68 15.93 8.79 -22.82
N LYS A 69 16.59 9.92 -23.04
CA LYS A 69 16.99 10.88 -21.99
C LYS A 69 16.59 12.28 -22.40
N ARG A 70 15.81 12.94 -21.54
CA ARG A 70 15.35 14.33 -21.73
C ARG A 70 15.33 15.05 -20.39
N LYS A 71 15.36 16.37 -20.44
CA LYS A 71 15.03 17.22 -19.27
C LYS A 71 13.53 17.15 -19.05
N SER A 72 13.09 17.17 -17.80
CA SER A 72 11.67 17.21 -17.49
C SER A 72 11.36 18.22 -16.39
N LEU A 73 10.12 18.75 -16.41
CA LEU A 73 9.58 19.66 -15.41
C LEU A 73 8.20 19.15 -14.98
N CYS A 74 7.97 19.12 -13.68
CA CYS A 74 6.71 18.70 -13.09
C CYS A 74 5.88 19.90 -12.67
N THR A 75 4.73 20.13 -13.31
CA THR A 75 3.86 21.25 -12.95
C THR A 75 3.18 21.10 -11.60
N VAL A 76 3.11 19.88 -11.01
CA VAL A 76 2.65 19.70 -9.61
C VAL A 76 3.64 20.32 -8.65
N GLU A 77 4.93 19.96 -8.76
CA GLU A 77 5.98 20.47 -7.89
C GLU A 77 6.15 22.00 -8.05
N LEU A 78 6.07 22.47 -9.29
CA LEU A 78 6.11 23.91 -9.58
C LEU A 78 4.91 24.67 -9.00
N ALA A 79 3.70 24.09 -9.09
CA ALA A 79 2.51 24.68 -8.52
C ALA A 79 2.56 24.72 -6.99
N GLN A 80 3.10 23.69 -6.34
CA GLN A 80 3.29 23.68 -4.89
C GLN A 80 4.22 24.80 -4.39
N GLN A 81 5.21 25.20 -5.19
CA GLN A 81 6.14 26.28 -4.86
C GLN A 81 5.55 27.68 -5.16
N LEU A 82 4.88 27.84 -6.30
CA LEU A 82 4.41 29.13 -6.79
C LEU A 82 2.98 29.47 -6.35
N ILE A 83 2.18 28.48 -6.00
CA ILE A 83 0.80 28.61 -5.53
C ILE A 83 0.62 27.66 -4.34
N PRO A 84 1.20 27.96 -3.18
CA PRO A 84 1.04 27.14 -1.99
C PRO A 84 -0.43 27.16 -1.51
N ASP A 85 -0.75 26.28 -0.57
CA ASP A 85 -2.04 26.24 0.15
C ASP A 85 -3.28 25.93 -0.69
N MET A 86 -3.10 25.24 -1.84
CA MET A 86 -4.23 24.72 -2.62
C MET A 86 -4.76 23.43 -2.00
N GLU A 87 -6.09 23.28 -1.92
CA GLU A 87 -6.75 22.08 -1.38
C GLU A 87 -6.28 20.77 -2.06
N SER A 88 -5.97 20.86 -3.35
CA SER A 88 -5.49 19.71 -4.12
C SER A 88 -4.69 20.15 -5.34
N TYR A 89 -3.57 19.46 -5.58
CA TYR A 89 -2.72 19.64 -6.75
C TYR A 89 -3.00 18.59 -7.87
N SER A 90 -4.13 17.89 -7.86
CA SER A 90 -4.53 17.08 -9.00
C SER A 90 -4.98 17.98 -10.15
N LEU A 91 -4.63 17.64 -11.41
CA LEU A 91 -4.86 18.53 -12.56
C LEU A 91 -6.30 19.07 -12.62
N GLY A 92 -7.29 18.20 -12.49
CA GLY A 92 -8.70 18.60 -12.60
C GLY A 92 -9.19 19.49 -11.45
N LYS A 93 -8.72 19.31 -10.22
CA LYS A 93 -9.09 20.17 -9.09
C LYS A 93 -8.33 21.49 -9.15
N LEU A 94 -7.04 21.44 -9.43
CA LEU A 94 -6.18 22.62 -9.52
C LEU A 94 -6.62 23.56 -10.64
N THR A 95 -6.87 23.02 -11.85
CA THR A 95 -7.35 23.84 -12.99
C THR A 95 -8.71 24.47 -12.72
N ARG A 96 -9.63 23.75 -12.08
CA ARG A 96 -10.92 24.29 -11.68
C ARG A 96 -10.78 25.43 -10.67
N ALA A 97 -9.96 25.26 -9.64
CA ALA A 97 -9.71 26.28 -8.63
C ALA A 97 -9.05 27.55 -9.22
N LEU A 98 -8.25 27.38 -10.28
CA LEU A 98 -7.57 28.47 -10.98
C LEU A 98 -8.38 29.05 -12.16
N GLY A 99 -9.60 28.59 -12.39
CA GLY A 99 -10.44 29.08 -13.51
C GLY A 99 -9.93 28.67 -14.90
N ILE A 100 -9.10 27.63 -14.99
CA ILE A 100 -8.56 27.12 -16.27
C ILE A 100 -9.56 26.16 -16.88
N PRO A 101 -10.15 26.46 -18.06
CA PRO A 101 -11.10 25.58 -18.70
C PRO A 101 -10.42 24.29 -19.19
N MET A 102 -11.01 23.15 -18.89
CA MET A 102 -10.55 21.83 -19.29
C MET A 102 -11.65 21.16 -20.14
N ALA A 103 -11.34 20.90 -21.40
CA ALA A 103 -12.15 20.08 -22.28
C ALA A 103 -11.62 18.63 -22.27
N ASP A 104 -12.48 17.65 -22.54
CA ASP A 104 -12.14 16.24 -22.74
C ASP A 104 -11.25 15.63 -21.62
N ARG A 105 -11.70 15.74 -20.39
CA ARG A 105 -11.02 15.16 -19.24
C ARG A 105 -10.75 13.67 -19.41
N HIS A 106 -9.57 13.23 -18.98
CA HIS A 106 -9.06 11.85 -19.18
C HIS A 106 -8.75 11.47 -20.64
N ARG A 107 -8.70 12.46 -21.51
CA ARG A 107 -8.14 12.36 -22.87
C ARG A 107 -6.81 13.10 -22.90
N ALA A 108 -5.75 12.45 -23.40
CA ALA A 108 -4.40 12.99 -23.38
C ALA A 108 -4.29 14.42 -23.95
N SER A 109 -5.05 14.75 -24.99
CA SER A 109 -5.08 16.09 -25.58
C SER A 109 -5.68 17.13 -24.64
N GLY A 110 -6.79 16.83 -23.96
CA GLY A 110 -7.42 17.73 -23.00
C GLY A 110 -6.54 17.99 -21.78
N ASP A 111 -5.97 16.94 -21.21
CA ASP A 111 -5.05 17.04 -20.08
C ASP A 111 -3.76 17.78 -20.46
N ALA A 112 -3.21 17.56 -21.66
CA ALA A 112 -2.04 18.28 -22.16
C ALA A 112 -2.30 19.78 -22.35
N MET A 113 -3.45 20.15 -22.97
CA MET A 113 -3.83 21.54 -23.16
C MET A 113 -4.06 22.27 -21.82
N ALA A 114 -4.70 21.61 -20.86
CA ALA A 114 -4.87 22.14 -19.52
C ALA A 114 -3.52 22.36 -18.83
N THR A 115 -2.60 21.41 -18.98
CA THR A 115 -1.22 21.50 -18.45
C THR A 115 -0.45 22.66 -19.08
N VAL A 116 -0.60 22.92 -20.39
CA VAL A 116 0.00 24.07 -21.07
C VAL A 116 -0.51 25.39 -20.49
N LYS A 117 -1.85 25.51 -20.30
CA LYS A 117 -2.43 26.74 -19.71
C LYS A 117 -1.97 26.96 -18.28
N LEU A 118 -1.96 25.88 -17.46
CA LEU A 118 -1.43 25.91 -16.10
C LEU A 118 0.04 26.33 -16.10
N PHE A 119 0.86 25.73 -16.95
CA PHE A 119 2.28 26.04 -17.02
C PHE A 119 2.55 27.52 -17.42
N LYS A 120 1.81 28.06 -18.39
CA LYS A 120 1.90 29.48 -18.76
C LYS A 120 1.54 30.39 -17.58
N MET A 121 0.51 30.04 -16.79
CA MET A 121 0.14 30.79 -15.59
C MET A 121 1.26 30.73 -14.53
N LEU A 122 1.85 29.57 -14.32
CA LEU A 122 2.97 29.42 -13.38
C LEU A 122 4.21 30.21 -13.82
N LEU A 123 4.53 30.21 -15.12
CA LEU A 123 5.61 31.04 -15.68
C LEU A 123 5.42 32.54 -15.42
N ASN A 124 4.18 33.01 -15.50
CA ASN A 124 3.86 34.43 -15.22
C ASN A 124 4.00 34.79 -13.74
N LYS A 125 3.94 33.77 -12.84
CA LYS A 125 4.17 33.99 -11.39
C LYS A 125 5.66 33.98 -11.02
N ASP A 126 6.48 33.22 -11.77
CA ASP A 126 7.95 33.17 -11.59
C ASP A 126 8.66 34.08 -12.59
N LEU A 127 8.54 35.41 -12.36
CA LEU A 127 9.03 36.43 -13.27
C LEU A 127 10.52 36.27 -13.61
N ASP A 128 11.33 35.94 -12.63
CA ASP A 128 12.79 35.77 -12.81
C ASP A 128 13.16 34.37 -13.29
N LYS A 129 12.18 33.45 -13.41
CA LYS A 129 12.35 32.07 -13.82
C LYS A 129 13.35 31.26 -12.96
N VAL A 130 13.54 31.67 -11.72
CA VAL A 130 14.47 31.02 -10.78
C VAL A 130 13.94 29.68 -10.37
N ILE A 131 12.69 29.64 -9.93
CA ILE A 131 12.03 28.40 -9.47
C ILE A 131 11.86 27.42 -10.63
N VAL A 132 11.52 27.91 -11.83
CA VAL A 132 11.43 27.06 -13.03
C VAL A 132 12.78 26.44 -13.36
N LYS A 133 13.88 27.20 -13.30
CA LYS A 133 15.24 26.67 -13.56
C LYS A 133 15.61 25.59 -12.56
N ASP A 134 15.31 25.79 -11.29
CA ASP A 134 15.60 24.82 -10.22
C ASP A 134 14.71 23.56 -10.29
N ALA A 135 13.46 23.71 -10.75
CA ALA A 135 12.52 22.62 -10.91
C ALA A 135 12.78 21.72 -12.15
N ILE A 136 13.62 22.19 -13.10
CA ILE A 136 13.98 21.38 -14.26
C ILE A 136 14.87 20.22 -13.84
N LYS A 137 14.31 19.03 -13.92
CA LYS A 137 15.05 17.79 -13.65
C LYS A 137 15.79 17.37 -14.90
N ILE A 138 17.11 17.37 -14.82
CA ILE A 138 17.97 16.71 -15.80
C ILE A 138 18.04 15.26 -15.33
N GLU A 139 17.79 14.29 -16.22
CA GLU A 139 18.13 12.90 -15.91
C GLU A 139 19.67 12.84 -15.77
N GLN A 140 20.12 13.06 -14.54
CA GLN A 140 21.52 12.77 -14.24
C GLN A 140 21.69 11.26 -14.48
N LYS A 141 22.76 10.84 -15.17
CA LYS A 141 23.32 9.49 -15.02
C LYS A 141 23.21 9.21 -13.54
N SER A 142 22.44 8.19 -13.15
CA SER A 142 22.17 7.89 -11.74
C SER A 142 23.47 8.04 -10.96
N LYS A 143 23.47 8.86 -9.91
CA LYS A 143 24.61 8.98 -8.98
C LYS A 143 24.87 7.68 -8.21
N ILE A 144 24.31 6.60 -8.69
CA ILE A 144 24.49 5.27 -8.14
C ILE A 144 25.83 4.76 -8.65
N ALA A 145 26.71 4.42 -7.73
CA ALA A 145 27.99 3.83 -8.05
C ALA A 145 27.83 2.60 -8.98
N PRO A 146 28.75 2.35 -9.93
CA PRO A 146 28.59 1.26 -10.90
C PRO A 146 28.34 -0.11 -10.28
N ASN A 147 28.97 -0.41 -9.14
CA ASN A 147 28.76 -1.63 -8.38
C ASN A 147 27.31 -1.75 -7.86
N LEU A 148 26.70 -0.65 -7.38
CA LEU A 148 25.31 -0.63 -6.91
C LEU A 148 24.32 -0.76 -8.07
N ASN A 149 24.66 -0.25 -9.25
CA ASN A 149 23.84 -0.43 -10.46
C ASN A 149 23.78 -1.90 -10.89
N ALA A 150 24.91 -2.60 -10.88
CA ALA A 150 24.95 -4.03 -11.18
C ALA A 150 24.07 -4.85 -10.22
N MET A 151 24.10 -4.53 -8.92
CA MET A 151 23.22 -5.15 -7.93
C MET A 151 21.73 -4.91 -8.25
N ILE A 152 21.36 -3.68 -8.62
CA ILE A 152 19.97 -3.33 -8.95
C ILE A 152 19.47 -4.10 -10.18
N GLU A 153 20.31 -4.26 -11.20
CA GLU A 153 19.94 -4.96 -12.43
C GLU A 153 19.65 -6.45 -12.21
N ALA A 154 20.34 -7.08 -11.28
CA ALA A 154 20.11 -8.47 -10.89
C ALA A 154 18.83 -8.70 -10.07
N LEU A 155 18.18 -7.63 -9.56
CA LEU A 155 17.03 -7.76 -8.67
C LEU A 155 15.70 -7.86 -9.43
N PRO A 156 14.75 -8.68 -8.96
CA PRO A 156 13.43 -8.81 -9.55
C PRO A 156 12.51 -7.63 -9.19
N SER A 157 11.48 -7.43 -10.00
CA SER A 157 10.40 -6.46 -9.74
C SER A 157 9.20 -7.08 -8.99
N ASP A 158 9.42 -8.20 -8.33
CA ASP A 158 8.40 -9.00 -7.66
C ASP A 158 8.21 -8.60 -6.18
N THR A 159 7.09 -9.08 -5.60
CA THR A 159 6.82 -8.97 -4.17
C THR A 159 7.68 -9.94 -3.38
N GLY A 160 8.33 -9.45 -2.32
CA GLY A 160 9.14 -10.31 -1.46
C GLY A 160 9.88 -9.57 -0.36
N VAL A 161 10.80 -10.29 0.28
CA VAL A 161 11.73 -9.81 1.30
C VAL A 161 13.11 -9.70 0.69
N TYR A 162 13.86 -8.68 1.07
CA TYR A 162 15.24 -8.48 0.64
C TYR A 162 16.15 -8.23 1.84
N TYR A 163 17.41 -8.61 1.68
CA TYR A 163 18.44 -8.56 2.69
C TYR A 163 19.63 -7.79 2.14
N ILE A 164 20.09 -6.77 2.87
CA ILE A 164 21.28 -6.00 2.51
C ILE A 164 22.40 -6.45 3.42
N HIS A 165 23.51 -6.86 2.83
CA HIS A 165 24.69 -7.39 3.53
C HIS A 165 25.88 -6.42 3.44
N ASN A 166 26.73 -6.43 4.48
CA ASN A 166 28.03 -5.75 4.47
C ASN A 166 29.12 -6.62 3.82
N SER A 167 30.37 -6.15 3.84
CA SER A 167 31.54 -6.88 3.32
C SER A 167 31.80 -8.20 4.05
N ASP A 168 31.41 -8.29 5.30
CA ASP A 168 31.66 -9.45 6.18
C ASP A 168 30.54 -10.50 6.01
N GLY A 169 29.53 -10.21 5.18
CA GLY A 169 28.38 -11.08 4.94
C GLY A 169 27.24 -10.88 5.95
N ASP A 170 27.38 -10.01 6.96
CA ASP A 170 26.34 -9.76 7.95
C ASP A 170 25.16 -9.04 7.33
N ILE A 171 23.95 -9.40 7.77
CA ILE A 171 22.73 -8.72 7.37
C ILE A 171 22.61 -7.39 8.13
N ILE A 172 22.81 -6.28 7.45
CA ILE A 172 22.69 -4.93 8.01
C ILE A 172 21.29 -4.34 7.93
N TYR A 173 20.47 -4.83 6.98
CA TYR A 173 19.07 -4.42 6.82
C TYR A 173 18.23 -5.50 6.17
N ILE A 174 17.00 -5.67 6.66
CA ILE A 174 15.95 -6.50 6.07
C ILE A 174 14.75 -5.62 5.75
N GLY A 175 14.10 -5.88 4.62
CA GLY A 175 12.88 -5.13 4.26
C GLY A 175 11.98 -5.91 3.32
N LYS A 176 10.68 -5.59 3.37
CA LYS A 176 9.69 -6.12 2.42
C LYS A 176 9.35 -5.10 1.34
N SER A 177 8.96 -5.57 0.18
CA SER A 177 8.44 -4.70 -0.87
C SER A 177 7.49 -5.44 -1.82
N LYS A 178 6.54 -4.70 -2.40
CA LYS A 178 5.76 -5.17 -3.57
C LYS A 178 6.57 -5.15 -4.86
N ASN A 179 7.72 -4.46 -4.86
CA ASN A 179 8.68 -4.40 -5.95
C ASN A 179 10.07 -4.21 -5.33
N ILE A 180 10.80 -5.31 -5.24
CA ILE A 180 12.12 -5.35 -4.59
C ILE A 180 13.09 -4.39 -5.28
N ARG A 181 13.22 -4.45 -6.62
CA ARG A 181 14.11 -3.58 -7.38
C ARG A 181 13.86 -2.10 -7.11
N LYS A 182 12.60 -1.66 -7.20
CA LYS A 182 12.22 -0.27 -6.93
C LYS A 182 12.59 0.16 -5.50
N ARG A 183 12.45 -0.73 -4.53
CA ARG A 183 12.75 -0.43 -3.13
C ARG A 183 14.24 -0.30 -2.88
N ILE A 184 15.07 -1.13 -3.50
CA ILE A 184 16.53 -1.04 -3.41
C ILE A 184 17.03 0.25 -4.09
N ILE A 185 16.47 0.63 -5.24
CA ILE A 185 16.76 1.94 -5.86
C ILE A 185 16.51 3.08 -4.87
N GLN A 186 15.38 3.05 -4.13
CA GLN A 186 15.08 4.06 -3.12
C GLN A 186 16.12 4.11 -1.98
N HIS A 187 16.66 2.96 -1.57
CA HIS A 187 17.75 2.93 -0.59
C HIS A 187 19.04 3.52 -1.16
N PHE A 188 19.37 3.22 -2.40
CA PHE A 188 20.62 3.63 -3.04
C PHE A 188 20.59 5.06 -3.61
N THR A 189 19.42 5.65 -3.77
CA THR A 189 19.26 7.07 -4.17
C THR A 189 18.83 7.97 -3.01
N GLY A 190 18.46 7.39 -1.87
CA GLY A 190 17.96 8.13 -0.72
C GLY A 190 19.04 9.02 -0.07
N THR A 191 18.65 10.23 0.32
CA THR A 191 19.55 11.23 0.92
C THR A 191 19.51 11.27 2.44
N ASN A 192 18.56 10.56 3.07
CA ASN A 192 18.47 10.49 4.53
C ASN A 192 19.65 9.75 5.17
N SER A 193 19.91 10.00 6.46
CA SER A 193 21.05 9.44 7.19
C SER A 193 21.14 7.91 7.11
N LYS A 194 19.99 7.22 7.22
CA LYS A 194 19.92 5.76 7.12
C LYS A 194 20.34 5.26 5.73
N SER A 195 19.79 5.85 4.65
CA SER A 195 20.13 5.48 3.27
C SER A 195 21.61 5.69 2.99
N LYS A 196 22.18 6.82 3.42
CA LYS A 196 23.61 7.09 3.26
C LYS A 196 24.50 6.07 3.99
N LYS A 197 24.10 5.63 5.19
CA LYS A 197 24.83 4.58 5.93
C LYS A 197 24.74 3.24 5.22
N ILE A 198 23.55 2.86 4.72
CA ILE A 198 23.38 1.64 3.94
C ILE A 198 24.23 1.67 2.67
N GLN A 199 24.23 2.79 1.92
CA GLN A 199 25.04 2.95 0.69
C GLN A 199 26.56 2.77 0.93
N LYS A 200 27.05 3.18 2.11
CA LYS A 200 28.46 3.03 2.47
C LYS A 200 28.85 1.61 2.86
N LEU A 201 27.92 0.85 3.43
CA LEU A 201 28.22 -0.46 4.02
C LEU A 201 27.77 -1.64 3.14
N VAL A 202 26.92 -1.40 2.15
CA VAL A 202 26.39 -2.47 1.32
C VAL A 202 27.47 -3.09 0.44
N SER A 203 27.57 -4.41 0.51
CA SER A 203 28.39 -5.24 -0.37
C SER A 203 27.52 -6.07 -1.31
N THR A 204 26.41 -6.63 -0.81
CA THR A 204 25.53 -7.52 -1.58
C THR A 204 24.07 -7.36 -1.15
N VAL A 205 23.15 -7.68 -2.06
CA VAL A 205 21.71 -7.72 -1.81
C VAL A 205 21.17 -9.08 -2.25
N THR A 206 20.60 -9.82 -1.29
CA THR A 206 19.86 -11.05 -1.55
C THR A 206 18.38 -10.85 -1.39
N TYR A 207 17.56 -11.74 -1.92
CA TYR A 207 16.12 -11.62 -1.84
C TYR A 207 15.43 -12.97 -1.86
N GLU A 208 14.16 -12.96 -1.38
CA GLU A 208 13.25 -14.07 -1.53
C GLU A 208 11.89 -13.58 -2.01
N LYS A 209 11.39 -14.16 -3.11
CA LYS A 209 10.06 -13.88 -3.64
C LYS A 209 9.00 -14.52 -2.75
N THR A 210 7.95 -13.77 -2.44
CA THR A 210 6.82 -14.25 -1.62
C THR A 210 5.49 -14.21 -2.37
N GLY A 211 5.44 -13.52 -3.51
CA GLY A 211 4.25 -13.39 -4.35
C GLY A 211 3.14 -12.51 -3.78
N ASN A 212 2.94 -12.49 -2.46
CA ASN A 212 1.92 -11.69 -1.78
C ASN A 212 2.51 -10.90 -0.60
N GLU A 213 1.79 -9.87 -0.19
CA GLU A 213 2.25 -8.95 0.86
C GLU A 213 2.17 -9.57 2.26
N LEU A 214 1.23 -10.50 2.52
CA LEU A 214 1.10 -11.15 3.84
C LEU A 214 2.32 -12.01 4.14
N ALA A 215 2.71 -12.86 3.20
CA ALA A 215 3.92 -13.68 3.31
C ALA A 215 5.18 -12.81 3.50
N ALA A 216 5.28 -11.70 2.74
CA ALA A 216 6.41 -10.76 2.88
C ALA A 216 6.45 -10.11 4.26
N LEU A 217 5.31 -9.69 4.82
CA LEU A 217 5.22 -9.08 6.15
C LEU A 217 5.59 -10.06 7.27
N LEU A 218 5.05 -11.27 7.22
CA LEU A 218 5.33 -12.32 8.21
C LEU A 218 6.81 -12.69 8.20
N LYS A 219 7.37 -12.88 7.02
CA LYS A 219 8.78 -13.23 6.86
C LYS A 219 9.70 -12.09 7.29
N GLU A 220 9.45 -10.84 6.86
CA GLU A 220 10.21 -9.67 7.32
C GLU A 220 10.24 -9.58 8.85
N SER A 221 9.09 -9.73 9.51
CA SER A 221 8.98 -9.65 10.97
C SER A 221 9.81 -10.71 11.67
N LEU A 222 9.73 -11.96 11.22
CA LEU A 222 10.49 -13.08 11.79
C LEU A 222 12.00 -12.94 11.56
N GLU A 223 12.40 -12.61 10.32
CA GLU A 223 13.80 -12.46 9.95
C GLU A 223 14.48 -11.29 10.69
N ILE A 224 13.77 -10.18 10.91
CA ILE A 224 14.30 -9.06 11.72
C ILE A 224 14.51 -9.46 13.18
N LYS A 225 13.60 -10.23 13.76
CA LYS A 225 13.73 -10.70 15.15
C LYS A 225 14.88 -11.69 15.30
N LYS A 226 15.05 -12.60 14.33
CA LYS A 226 16.11 -13.60 14.27
C LYS A 226 17.48 -12.95 14.10
N ASN A 227 17.65 -12.12 13.07
CA ASN A 227 18.96 -11.58 12.68
C ASN A 227 19.30 -10.24 13.35
N LYS A 228 18.34 -9.54 13.93
CA LYS A 228 18.51 -8.24 14.62
C LYS A 228 19.37 -7.22 13.86
N PRO A 229 19.10 -6.93 12.57
CA PRO A 229 19.96 -6.10 11.73
C PRO A 229 20.13 -4.69 12.31
N ILE A 230 21.32 -4.09 12.13
CA ILE A 230 21.66 -2.80 12.76
C ILE A 230 20.76 -1.64 12.35
N PHE A 231 20.19 -1.67 11.13
CA PHE A 231 19.32 -0.61 10.60
C PHE A 231 17.81 -0.89 10.74
N ASN A 232 17.40 -2.01 11.40
CA ASN A 232 16.01 -2.33 11.69
C ASN A 232 15.59 -2.08 13.14
N ARG A 233 16.13 -1.07 13.81
CA ARG A 233 15.93 -0.84 15.26
C ARG A 233 14.47 -0.78 15.70
N ALA A 234 13.61 -0.11 14.93
CA ALA A 234 12.19 0.07 15.27
C ALA A 234 11.39 -1.24 15.25
N LEU A 235 11.70 -2.17 14.32
CA LEU A 235 10.99 -3.43 14.17
C LEU A 235 11.50 -4.57 15.05
N ARG A 236 12.49 -4.31 15.90
CA ARG A 236 12.94 -5.26 16.94
C ARG A 236 11.98 -5.33 18.12
N ARG A 237 11.15 -4.29 18.32
CA ARG A 237 10.08 -4.22 19.32
C ARG A 237 8.76 -4.64 18.69
N HIS A 238 7.69 -4.71 19.49
CA HIS A 238 6.36 -4.97 18.98
C HIS A 238 5.90 -3.87 18.01
N ILE A 239 5.28 -4.28 16.89
CA ILE A 239 4.83 -3.36 15.82
C ILE A 239 3.47 -2.73 16.10
N PHE A 240 2.83 -3.09 17.19
CA PHE A 240 1.56 -2.55 17.64
C PHE A 240 1.61 -2.20 19.13
N SER A 241 0.87 -1.18 19.50
CA SER A 241 0.86 -0.64 20.87
C SER A 241 -0.50 -0.67 21.52
N HIS A 242 -1.58 -0.83 20.76
CA HIS A 242 -2.95 -0.80 21.25
C HIS A 242 -3.78 -1.95 20.72
N ALA A 243 -4.81 -2.33 21.45
CA ALA A 243 -5.72 -3.39 21.08
C ALA A 243 -7.15 -3.09 21.51
N LEU A 244 -8.09 -3.77 20.85
CA LEU A 244 -9.51 -3.75 21.19
C LEU A 244 -9.83 -4.92 22.10
N TYR A 245 -10.43 -4.62 23.21
CA TYR A 245 -10.91 -5.59 24.21
C TYR A 245 -12.40 -5.45 24.42
N SER A 246 -13.02 -6.47 25.02
CA SER A 246 -14.41 -6.44 25.48
C SER A 246 -14.52 -6.87 26.93
N PHE A 247 -15.47 -6.33 27.63
CA PHE A 247 -15.85 -6.79 28.97
C PHE A 247 -17.37 -6.65 29.12
N THR A 248 -17.97 -7.45 30.01
CA THR A 248 -19.37 -7.35 30.32
C THR A 248 -19.58 -6.49 31.59
N ASP A 249 -20.41 -5.49 31.51
CA ASP A 249 -20.73 -4.63 32.66
C ASP A 249 -21.74 -5.29 33.62
N LYS A 250 -22.06 -4.58 34.71
CA LYS A 250 -22.98 -5.06 35.75
C LYS A 250 -24.43 -5.27 35.24
N ASN A 251 -24.79 -4.58 34.18
CA ASN A 251 -26.11 -4.67 33.55
C ASN A 251 -26.17 -5.77 32.49
N GLY A 252 -25.06 -6.45 32.24
CA GLY A 252 -24.96 -7.53 31.25
C GLY A 252 -24.58 -7.08 29.83
N TYR A 253 -24.38 -5.78 29.57
CA TYR A 253 -23.98 -5.30 28.26
C TYR A 253 -22.49 -5.57 28.00
N VAL A 254 -22.18 -6.03 26.80
CA VAL A 254 -20.80 -6.19 26.34
C VAL A 254 -20.25 -4.84 25.87
N ASN A 255 -19.30 -4.32 26.61
CA ASN A 255 -18.60 -3.07 26.31
C ASN A 255 -17.33 -3.32 25.51
N LEU A 256 -16.95 -2.34 24.69
CA LEU A 256 -15.71 -2.36 23.89
C LEU A 256 -14.81 -1.21 24.32
N HIS A 257 -13.51 -1.45 24.40
CA HIS A 257 -12.54 -0.39 24.68
C HIS A 257 -11.20 -0.63 24.01
N ILE A 258 -10.49 0.46 23.74
CA ILE A 258 -9.13 0.43 23.20
C ILE A 258 -8.16 0.75 24.33
N ASP A 259 -7.24 -0.19 24.56
CA ASP A 259 -6.20 -0.02 25.57
C ASP A 259 -4.83 -0.44 25.05
N THR A 260 -3.80 -0.30 25.87
CA THR A 260 -2.45 -0.79 25.54
C THR A 260 -2.46 -2.30 25.36
N SER A 261 -1.56 -2.80 24.51
CA SER A 261 -1.50 -4.22 24.15
C SER A 261 -0.77 -5.09 25.20
N ASP A 262 -0.40 -4.52 26.35
CA ASP A 262 0.40 -5.20 27.38
C ASP A 262 -0.44 -6.08 28.33
N ARG A 263 -1.75 -6.11 28.15
CA ARG A 263 -2.66 -6.92 28.98
C ARG A 263 -2.51 -8.42 28.67
N GLU A 264 -2.79 -9.26 29.68
CA GLU A 264 -2.84 -10.72 29.52
C GLU A 264 -4.07 -11.20 28.73
N GLU A 265 -5.11 -10.35 28.61
CA GLU A 265 -6.32 -10.65 27.87
C GLU A 265 -6.09 -10.81 26.37
N ILE A 266 -6.80 -11.75 25.75
CA ILE A 266 -6.74 -11.97 24.29
C ILE A 266 -7.48 -10.83 23.59
N PRO A 267 -6.80 -10.04 22.76
CA PRO A 267 -7.44 -8.93 22.08
C PRO A 267 -8.33 -9.39 20.92
N ILE A 268 -9.47 -8.72 20.74
CA ILE A 268 -10.31 -8.91 19.55
C ILE A 268 -9.55 -8.57 18.29
N THR A 269 -8.81 -7.44 18.30
CA THR A 269 -7.95 -7.01 17.21
C THR A 269 -6.96 -5.94 17.71
N THR A 270 -5.88 -5.70 16.94
CA THR A 270 -4.74 -4.88 17.36
C THR A 270 -4.49 -3.70 16.42
N PHE A 271 -3.86 -2.62 16.94
CA PHE A 271 -3.61 -1.39 16.21
C PHE A 271 -2.21 -0.86 16.49
N SER A 272 -1.58 -0.27 15.47
CA SER A 272 -0.26 0.36 15.61
C SER A 272 -0.30 1.64 16.45
N THR A 273 -1.44 2.34 16.52
CA THR A 273 -1.63 3.56 17.32
C THR A 273 -3.03 3.62 17.91
N ARG A 274 -3.18 4.38 19.02
CA ARG A 274 -4.51 4.65 19.62
C ARG A 274 -5.45 5.35 18.63
N ALA A 275 -4.92 6.25 17.81
CA ALA A 275 -5.70 6.97 16.80
C ALA A 275 -6.29 6.02 15.75
N SER A 276 -5.51 5.05 15.27
CA SER A 276 -6.01 4.04 14.33
C SER A 276 -7.09 3.15 14.95
N GLY A 277 -6.98 2.83 16.24
CA GLY A 277 -8.01 2.12 16.99
C GLY A 277 -9.29 2.94 17.11
N LYS A 278 -9.21 4.20 17.49
CA LYS A 278 -10.39 5.10 17.56
C LYS A 278 -11.08 5.24 16.19
N HIS A 279 -10.33 5.42 15.12
CA HIS A 279 -10.89 5.50 13.76
C HIS A 279 -11.64 4.21 13.40
N PHE A 280 -11.06 3.06 13.73
CA PHE A 280 -11.74 1.77 13.55
C PHE A 280 -13.02 1.69 14.38
N MET A 281 -13.00 2.16 15.66
CA MET A 281 -14.16 2.15 16.54
C MET A 281 -15.31 3.00 15.98
N PHE A 282 -15.06 4.22 15.52
CA PHE A 282 -16.08 5.06 14.86
C PHE A 282 -16.76 4.32 13.72
N LYS A 283 -15.97 3.69 12.85
CA LYS A 283 -16.49 2.93 11.71
C LYS A 283 -17.40 1.78 12.14
N VAL A 284 -17.00 0.99 13.14
CA VAL A 284 -17.79 -0.19 13.55
C VAL A 284 -19.01 0.20 14.39
N VAL A 285 -18.95 1.32 15.11
CA VAL A 285 -20.12 1.90 15.79
C VAL A 285 -21.22 2.22 14.78
N ASP A 286 -20.88 2.79 13.64
CA ASP A 286 -21.83 3.08 12.56
C ASP A 286 -22.27 1.80 11.82
N GLU A 287 -21.34 0.91 11.49
CA GLU A 287 -21.61 -0.33 10.73
C GLU A 287 -22.56 -1.29 11.52
N TYR A 288 -22.41 -1.34 12.84
CA TYR A 288 -23.17 -2.27 13.72
C TYR A 288 -24.22 -1.58 14.60
N ASN A 289 -24.46 -0.29 14.40
CA ASN A 289 -25.38 0.50 15.23
C ASN A 289 -25.11 0.35 16.73
N LEU A 290 -23.83 0.53 17.15
CA LEU A 290 -23.44 0.38 18.55
C LEU A 290 -23.53 1.71 19.30
N CYS A 291 -23.62 1.60 20.63
CA CYS A 291 -23.65 2.75 21.52
C CYS A 291 -22.26 3.36 21.69
N GLN A 292 -22.06 4.67 21.43
CA GLN A 292 -20.79 5.37 21.58
C GLN A 292 -20.23 5.31 23.02
N LYS A 293 -21.12 5.30 24.03
CA LYS A 293 -20.71 5.22 25.44
C LYS A 293 -20.17 3.83 25.79
N LEU A 294 -20.88 2.75 25.38
CA LEU A 294 -20.48 1.39 25.66
C LEU A 294 -19.26 0.95 24.79
N THR A 295 -18.88 1.75 23.79
CA THR A 295 -17.68 1.53 22.97
C THR A 295 -16.51 2.44 23.36
N GLY A 296 -16.61 3.21 24.45
CA GLY A 296 -15.55 4.08 24.95
C GLY A 296 -15.21 5.26 24.05
N LEU A 297 -16.05 5.58 23.06
CA LEU A 297 -15.89 6.78 22.22
C LEU A 297 -16.37 8.04 22.92
N GLU A 298 -17.34 7.90 23.82
CA GLU A 298 -17.94 8.99 24.57
C GLU A 298 -17.95 8.68 26.08
N SER A 299 -17.70 9.70 26.90
CA SER A 299 -17.69 9.60 28.34
C SER A 299 -18.64 10.67 28.93
N THR A 300 -19.95 10.40 28.93
CA THR A 300 -20.99 11.28 29.49
C THR A 300 -21.65 10.65 30.71
N LYS A 301 -22.21 11.47 31.60
CA LYS A 301 -22.99 10.99 32.73
C LYS A 301 -24.40 10.60 32.32
N THR A 302 -24.91 11.19 31.25
CA THR A 302 -26.24 10.98 30.68
C THR A 302 -26.20 9.97 29.52
N SER A 303 -27.23 9.94 28.68
CA SER A 303 -27.25 9.16 27.43
C SER A 303 -26.14 9.60 26.44
N CYS A 304 -25.76 8.73 25.52
CA CYS A 304 -24.83 9.09 24.48
C CYS A 304 -25.43 10.08 23.45
N PHE A 305 -24.58 10.81 22.73
CA PHE A 305 -24.99 11.76 21.68
C PHE A 305 -25.90 11.12 20.63
N LYS A 306 -25.58 9.92 20.16
CA LYS A 306 -26.40 9.19 19.18
C LYS A 306 -27.80 8.86 19.67
N TYR A 307 -27.99 8.69 20.96
CA TYR A 307 -29.35 8.52 21.52
C TYR A 307 -30.14 9.83 21.42
N GLY A 308 -29.52 10.96 21.74
CA GLY A 308 -30.16 12.30 21.64
C GLY A 308 -30.63 12.62 20.21
N VAL A 309 -29.94 12.14 19.19
CA VAL A 309 -30.31 12.33 17.77
C VAL A 309 -31.08 11.13 17.19
N LYS A 310 -31.53 10.19 18.02
CA LYS A 310 -32.33 9.00 17.66
C LYS A 310 -31.60 8.01 16.72
N GLU A 311 -30.26 7.97 16.77
CA GLU A 311 -29.43 7.03 16.05
C GLU A 311 -28.90 5.87 16.93
N CYS A 312 -29.28 5.81 18.21
CA CYS A 312 -28.96 4.76 19.15
C CYS A 312 -30.22 4.31 19.88
N GLN A 313 -30.36 3.02 20.17
CA GLN A 313 -31.53 2.43 20.81
C GLN A 313 -31.50 2.53 22.34
N GLY A 314 -30.53 3.22 22.93
CA GLY A 314 -30.51 3.51 24.37
C GLY A 314 -29.87 2.43 25.25
N ALA A 315 -28.96 1.58 24.71
CA ALA A 315 -28.28 0.59 25.54
C ALA A 315 -27.52 1.19 26.75
N CYS A 316 -26.99 2.42 26.64
CA CYS A 316 -26.31 3.08 27.75
C CYS A 316 -27.23 3.63 28.87
N ILE A 317 -28.53 3.59 28.68
CA ILE A 317 -29.58 3.99 29.67
C ILE A 317 -30.55 2.84 29.96
N ASN A 318 -30.17 1.61 29.54
CA ASN A 318 -30.95 0.37 29.75
C ASN A 318 -32.32 0.33 29.05
N GLU A 319 -32.54 1.11 27.99
CA GLU A 319 -33.76 1.05 27.18
C GLU A 319 -33.71 -0.06 26.14
N GLU A 320 -32.55 -0.28 25.54
CA GLU A 320 -32.35 -1.38 24.59
C GLU A 320 -32.15 -2.70 25.34
N SER A 321 -32.70 -3.80 24.80
CA SER A 321 -32.51 -5.14 25.33
C SER A 321 -30.99 -5.54 25.28
N VAL A 322 -30.51 -6.10 26.41
CA VAL A 322 -29.14 -6.63 26.52
C VAL A 322 -28.84 -7.64 25.42
N ASN A 323 -29.78 -8.54 25.12
CA ASN A 323 -29.62 -9.57 24.12
C ASN A 323 -29.44 -9.00 22.71
N ASP A 324 -30.25 -7.99 22.34
CA ASP A 324 -30.20 -7.39 21.01
C ASP A 324 -28.90 -6.60 20.80
N TYR A 325 -28.49 -5.82 21.80
CA TYR A 325 -27.23 -5.10 21.78
C TYR A 325 -26.05 -6.08 21.69
N ASN A 326 -25.98 -7.06 22.58
CA ASN A 326 -24.88 -8.02 22.65
C ASN A 326 -24.80 -8.88 21.38
N LYS A 327 -25.91 -9.21 20.72
CA LYS A 327 -25.92 -9.92 19.43
C LYS A 327 -25.15 -9.14 18.37
N ARG A 328 -25.28 -7.80 18.30
CA ARG A 328 -24.55 -6.95 17.36
C ARG A 328 -23.06 -6.86 17.71
N VAL A 329 -22.74 -6.69 19.01
CA VAL A 329 -21.34 -6.69 19.47
C VAL A 329 -20.67 -8.02 19.21
N ASN A 330 -21.33 -9.15 19.49
CA ASN A 330 -20.81 -10.49 19.25
C ASN A 330 -20.58 -10.75 17.76
N SER A 331 -21.45 -10.25 16.87
CA SER A 331 -21.24 -10.33 15.42
C SER A 331 -19.97 -9.57 14.98
N LEU A 332 -19.69 -8.41 15.58
CA LEU A 332 -18.44 -7.68 15.38
C LEU A 332 -17.23 -8.48 15.88
N ILE A 333 -17.31 -9.00 17.11
CA ILE A 333 -16.22 -9.81 17.68
C ILE A 333 -15.94 -11.01 16.79
N GLN A 334 -16.97 -11.75 16.38
CA GLN A 334 -16.82 -12.91 15.51
C GLN A 334 -16.18 -12.56 14.16
N LYS A 335 -16.45 -11.39 13.60
CA LYS A 335 -15.89 -10.93 12.33
C LYS A 335 -14.41 -10.56 12.44
N TYR A 336 -14.01 -9.87 13.50
CA TYR A 336 -12.68 -9.28 13.62
C TYR A 336 -11.71 -10.08 14.50
N SER A 337 -12.18 -10.97 15.35
CA SER A 337 -11.36 -11.94 16.06
C SER A 337 -11.20 -13.20 15.21
N TYR A 338 -10.03 -13.85 15.28
CA TYR A 338 -9.86 -15.21 14.80
C TYR A 338 -9.51 -16.20 15.92
N ASP A 339 -9.76 -15.79 17.15
CA ASP A 339 -9.66 -16.69 18.31
C ASP A 339 -10.58 -17.90 18.11
N LYS A 340 -10.05 -19.10 18.40
CA LYS A 340 -10.74 -20.39 18.22
C LYS A 340 -11.20 -20.70 16.78
N LYS A 341 -10.73 -19.98 15.76
CA LYS A 341 -11.00 -20.31 14.36
C LYS A 341 -9.99 -21.30 13.81
N ASP A 342 -10.49 -22.24 13.04
CA ASP A 342 -9.70 -23.15 12.22
C ASP A 342 -9.91 -22.79 10.77
N MET A 343 -8.92 -22.17 10.13
CA MET A 343 -9.06 -21.69 8.76
C MET A 343 -7.75 -21.67 7.99
N LEU A 344 -7.88 -21.74 6.67
CA LEU A 344 -6.82 -21.41 5.73
C LEU A 344 -7.10 -20.04 5.08
N ILE A 345 -6.12 -19.16 5.08
CA ILE A 345 -6.13 -17.97 4.26
C ILE A 345 -5.38 -18.29 2.97
N ILE A 346 -6.00 -18.02 1.83
CA ILE A 346 -5.41 -18.29 0.51
C ILE A 346 -5.15 -16.98 -0.21
N ASP A 347 -3.91 -16.78 -0.66
CA ASP A 347 -3.48 -15.63 -1.42
C ASP A 347 -2.61 -16.05 -2.63
N LYS A 348 -2.13 -15.08 -3.41
CA LYS A 348 -1.27 -15.32 -4.57
C LYS A 348 0.05 -15.96 -4.16
N GLY A 349 0.54 -16.90 -4.95
CA GLY A 349 1.88 -17.48 -4.86
C GLY A 349 2.94 -16.63 -5.57
N ARG A 350 4.13 -17.21 -5.72
CA ARG A 350 5.31 -16.56 -6.34
C ARG A 350 5.19 -16.50 -7.86
N THR A 351 4.39 -17.39 -8.44
CA THR A 351 4.07 -17.46 -9.87
C THR A 351 2.56 -17.34 -10.09
N ILE A 352 2.10 -17.25 -11.33
CA ILE A 352 0.68 -17.14 -11.70
C ILE A 352 -0.09 -18.40 -11.29
N GLU A 353 0.53 -19.57 -11.44
CA GLU A 353 -0.07 -20.88 -11.18
C GLU A 353 0.01 -21.30 -9.71
N GLU A 354 0.79 -20.60 -8.91
CA GLU A 354 1.01 -20.90 -7.51
C GLU A 354 0.10 -20.08 -6.59
N LYS A 355 -0.32 -20.69 -5.48
CA LYS A 355 -1.01 -20.02 -4.36
C LYS A 355 -0.21 -20.19 -3.08
N CYS A 356 -0.46 -19.30 -2.14
CA CYS A 356 0.08 -19.35 -0.79
C CYS A 356 -1.08 -19.61 0.19
N ALA A 357 -0.91 -20.60 1.06
CA ALA A 357 -1.84 -20.91 2.15
C ALA A 357 -1.21 -20.52 3.49
N PHE A 358 -2.01 -19.93 4.37
CA PHE A 358 -1.65 -19.59 5.75
C PHE A 358 -2.59 -20.36 6.67
N LEU A 359 -2.04 -21.24 7.51
CA LEU A 359 -2.82 -22.11 8.40
C LEU A 359 -3.00 -21.46 9.77
N ILE A 360 -4.26 -21.38 10.19
CA ILE A 360 -4.65 -20.99 11.55
C ILE A 360 -5.45 -22.14 12.13
N GLU A 361 -5.02 -22.65 13.30
CA GLU A 361 -5.72 -23.70 14.06
C GLU A 361 -5.88 -23.23 15.51
N ASN A 362 -7.11 -23.36 16.04
CA ASN A 362 -7.49 -22.87 17.36
C ASN A 362 -7.10 -21.40 17.59
N GLY A 363 -7.22 -20.54 16.56
CA GLY A 363 -6.80 -19.14 16.62
C GLY A 363 -5.29 -18.93 16.65
N ILE A 364 -4.47 -19.95 16.42
CA ILE A 364 -3.02 -19.90 16.44
C ILE A 364 -2.49 -20.05 15.01
N PHE A 365 -1.68 -19.11 14.55
CA PHE A 365 -0.99 -19.25 13.27
C PHE A 365 0.04 -20.38 13.34
N LYS A 366 -0.05 -21.35 12.45
CA LYS A 366 0.84 -22.51 12.39
C LYS A 366 1.96 -22.36 11.37
N GLY A 367 1.74 -21.60 10.31
CA GLY A 367 2.72 -21.41 9.27
C GLY A 367 2.10 -21.11 7.92
N MET A 368 2.92 -21.10 6.89
CA MET A 368 2.50 -20.89 5.50
C MET A 368 3.16 -21.89 4.55
N GLY A 369 2.50 -22.14 3.42
CA GLY A 369 3.03 -23.02 2.37
C GLY A 369 2.59 -22.57 0.99
N PHE A 370 3.34 -22.99 -0.01
CA PHE A 370 3.01 -22.73 -1.40
C PHE A 370 2.52 -24.00 -2.07
N PHE A 371 1.54 -23.89 -2.94
CA PHE A 371 0.98 -25.01 -3.67
C PHE A 371 0.57 -24.62 -5.09
N ASP A 372 0.70 -25.55 -6.02
CA ASP A 372 0.30 -25.38 -7.40
C ASP A 372 -1.19 -25.65 -7.57
N LEU A 373 -1.85 -24.84 -8.39
CA LEU A 373 -3.28 -24.97 -8.70
C LEU A 373 -3.62 -26.28 -9.43
N ASN A 374 -2.66 -26.87 -10.15
CA ASN A 374 -2.90 -28.02 -11.01
C ASN A 374 -2.96 -29.36 -10.27
N HIS A 375 -2.50 -29.44 -9.02
CA HIS A 375 -2.30 -30.75 -8.40
C HIS A 375 -3.06 -31.06 -7.11
N GLN A 376 -3.65 -30.10 -6.36
CA GLN A 376 -4.01 -30.45 -4.97
C GLN A 376 -5.12 -29.66 -4.26
N ILE A 377 -5.98 -28.95 -4.95
CA ILE A 377 -6.84 -27.92 -4.32
C ILE A 377 -7.98 -28.50 -3.46
N ASN A 378 -8.38 -29.73 -3.66
CA ASN A 378 -9.60 -30.28 -3.04
C ASN A 378 -9.36 -31.08 -1.75
N ASN A 379 -8.11 -31.28 -1.32
CA ASN A 379 -7.80 -32.03 -0.12
C ASN A 379 -7.17 -31.17 0.98
N ARG A 380 -7.96 -30.91 2.04
CA ARG A 380 -7.52 -30.10 3.19
C ARG A 380 -6.30 -30.69 3.90
N ALA A 381 -6.19 -32.01 3.97
CA ALA A 381 -5.07 -32.71 4.62
C ALA A 381 -3.76 -32.46 3.85
N ILE A 382 -3.82 -32.50 2.52
CA ILE A 382 -2.66 -32.21 1.66
C ILE A 382 -2.24 -30.74 1.82
N LEU A 383 -3.18 -29.79 1.82
CA LEU A 383 -2.85 -28.37 2.06
C LEU A 383 -2.17 -28.15 3.41
N LYS A 384 -2.60 -28.87 4.46
CA LYS A 384 -1.96 -28.81 5.78
C LYS A 384 -0.54 -29.37 5.75
N SER A 385 -0.29 -30.45 5.02
CA SER A 385 1.04 -31.08 4.93
C SER A 385 2.08 -30.20 4.20
N LEU A 386 1.63 -29.26 3.37
CA LEU A 386 2.49 -28.31 2.66
C LEU A 386 2.87 -27.08 3.49
N ILE A 387 2.30 -26.94 4.69
CA ILE A 387 2.57 -25.80 5.55
C ILE A 387 3.95 -25.94 6.22
N THR A 388 4.84 -25.04 5.92
CA THR A 388 6.09 -24.87 6.66
C THR A 388 5.79 -24.20 7.99
N PRO A 389 6.10 -24.80 9.14
CA PRO A 389 5.84 -24.21 10.45
C PRO A 389 6.55 -22.87 10.61
N MET A 390 5.84 -21.90 11.21
CA MET A 390 6.38 -20.60 11.54
C MET A 390 5.98 -20.22 12.97
N GLU A 391 6.83 -19.44 13.62
CA GLU A 391 6.58 -18.97 14.99
C GLU A 391 5.32 -18.10 15.06
N ASN A 392 4.42 -18.44 15.99
CA ASN A 392 3.29 -17.60 16.34
C ASN A 392 3.68 -16.70 17.51
N ASN A 393 3.62 -15.39 17.28
CA ASN A 393 3.84 -14.37 18.31
C ASN A 393 2.85 -13.21 18.12
N ARG A 394 2.84 -12.27 19.06
CA ARG A 394 1.91 -11.11 19.03
C ARG A 394 1.99 -10.33 17.72
N ASP A 395 3.19 -10.15 17.15
CA ASP A 395 3.34 -9.41 15.90
C ASP A 395 2.79 -10.19 14.71
N THR A 396 2.97 -11.50 14.69
CA THR A 396 2.39 -12.40 13.68
C THR A 396 0.86 -12.29 13.67
N GLN A 397 0.24 -12.34 14.85
CA GLN A 397 -1.21 -12.18 15.00
C GLN A 397 -1.67 -10.78 14.52
N HIS A 398 -0.97 -9.73 14.91
CA HIS A 398 -1.26 -8.36 14.45
C HIS A 398 -1.18 -8.23 12.92
N ILE A 399 -0.14 -8.77 12.31
CA ILE A 399 0.06 -8.73 10.85
C ILE A 399 -1.13 -9.39 10.15
N ILE A 400 -1.50 -10.59 10.57
CA ILE A 400 -2.61 -11.34 9.97
C ILE A 400 -3.93 -10.60 10.14
N GLN A 401 -4.28 -10.17 11.36
CA GLN A 401 -5.50 -9.41 11.64
C GLN A 401 -5.56 -8.10 10.85
N SER A 402 -4.46 -7.36 10.81
CA SER A 402 -4.36 -6.11 10.07
C SER A 402 -4.50 -6.33 8.56
N TYR A 403 -3.95 -7.43 8.05
CA TYR A 403 -4.05 -7.79 6.64
C TYR A 403 -5.49 -8.19 6.27
N MET A 404 -6.15 -9.03 7.07
CA MET A 404 -7.55 -9.42 6.87
C MET A 404 -8.50 -8.21 6.89
N ARG A 405 -8.30 -7.25 7.82
CA ARG A 405 -9.13 -6.03 7.87
C ARG A 405 -9.02 -5.18 6.60
N ARG A 406 -7.83 -5.10 6.00
CA ARG A 406 -7.58 -4.27 4.80
C ARG A 406 -8.01 -4.94 3.51
N ASN A 407 -8.03 -6.27 3.46
CA ASN A 407 -8.30 -7.05 2.26
C ASN A 407 -9.65 -7.77 2.35
N LYS A 408 -10.74 -7.05 2.10
CA LYS A 408 -12.12 -7.58 2.17
C LYS A 408 -12.41 -8.75 1.19
N ARG A 409 -11.60 -8.93 0.15
CA ARG A 409 -11.75 -9.98 -0.87
C ARG A 409 -10.81 -11.18 -0.65
N LEU A 410 -10.22 -11.28 0.52
CA LEU A 410 -9.32 -12.37 0.84
C LEU A 410 -10.11 -13.69 0.90
N LYS A 411 -9.63 -14.71 0.18
CA LYS A 411 -10.26 -16.04 0.21
C LYS A 411 -9.87 -16.75 1.49
N THR A 412 -10.87 -17.13 2.28
CA THR A 412 -10.70 -17.97 3.47
C THR A 412 -11.44 -19.29 3.29
N ILE A 413 -10.89 -20.35 3.79
CA ILE A 413 -11.49 -21.69 3.81
C ILE A 413 -11.61 -22.09 5.28
N ASP A 414 -12.82 -22.33 5.73
CA ASP A 414 -13.09 -22.83 7.07
C ASP A 414 -12.71 -24.30 7.15
N LEU A 415 -12.05 -24.72 8.22
CA LEU A 415 -11.56 -26.10 8.39
C LEU A 415 -12.46 -26.95 9.30
N LYS A 416 -13.50 -26.34 9.89
CA LYS A 416 -14.52 -27.05 10.66
C LYS A 416 -15.53 -27.75 9.78
#